data_2123a8795054ae8be6299879b0d0b957
#
_entry.id   2123a8795054ae8be6299879b0d0b957
#
_cell.length_a   1.000
_cell.length_b   1.000
_cell.length_c   1.000
_cell.angle_alpha   90.00
_cell.angle_beta   90.00
_cell.angle_gamma   90.00
#
_symmetry.space_group_name_H-M   'P 1'
#
loop_
_entity.id
_entity.type
_entity.pdbx_description
1 polymer ?
#
loop_
_entity_poly.entity_id
_entity_poly.type
_entity_poly.pdbx_seq_one_letter_code
_entity_poly.pdbx_strand_id
1 'polypeptide(L)'
;MLHRTTIATPVGDLRVVASDAGIREIRMPLPDRSIPMPAAENPDHPILKNAHDQLDEYFRGERRAFDLPLDVEGTDFQLAVWGALVDIPYGATESYGELAQRVGRPGAARAVGGANGRNPVPIVVPCHRVIGASGAMVGYSGPSEGGIAIKRWLIRHESGGTTA
;
A
#
# COMPACT_ATOMS: atom_id res chain seq x y z
N MET A 1 -17.69 12.40 -7.72
CA MET A 1 -16.62 13.40 -7.56
C MET A 1 -15.51 12.82 -6.72
N LEU A 2 -14.28 13.10 -7.09
CA LEU A 2 -13.12 12.64 -6.33
C LEU A 2 -12.55 13.80 -5.51
N HIS A 3 -12.10 13.47 -4.31
CA HIS A 3 -11.52 14.40 -3.34
C HIS A 3 -10.11 13.96 -3.00
N ARG A 4 -9.22 14.89 -2.69
CA ARG A 4 -7.83 14.57 -2.33
C ARG A 4 -7.36 15.36 -1.12
N THR A 5 -6.35 14.81 -0.48
CA THR A 5 -5.56 15.51 0.52
C THR A 5 -4.11 15.05 0.42
N THR A 6 -3.21 15.79 1.01
CA THR A 6 -1.79 15.43 1.12
C THR A 6 -1.48 15.25 2.60
N ILE A 7 -0.80 14.14 2.92
CA ILE A 7 -0.48 13.78 4.30
C ILE A 7 1.04 13.69 4.44
N ALA A 8 1.61 14.48 5.33
CA ALA A 8 3.04 14.43 5.64
C ALA A 8 3.33 13.20 6.50
N THR A 9 4.33 12.42 6.14
CA THR A 9 4.71 11.20 6.84
C THR A 9 6.24 11.08 6.93
N PRO A 10 6.77 10.18 7.78
CA PRO A 10 8.21 9.92 7.82
C PRO A 10 8.81 9.42 6.51
N VAL A 11 8.01 8.87 5.61
CA VAL A 11 8.49 8.42 4.29
C VAL A 11 8.24 9.46 3.20
N GLY A 12 7.74 10.63 3.54
CA GLY A 12 7.42 11.72 2.63
C GLY A 12 5.93 11.97 2.52
N ASP A 13 5.55 12.87 1.65
CA ASP A 13 4.15 13.27 1.49
C ASP A 13 3.38 12.23 0.68
N LEU A 14 2.24 11.80 1.21
CA LEU A 14 1.32 10.90 0.52
C LEU A 14 0.15 11.70 -0.05
N ARG A 15 -0.18 11.45 -1.31
CA ARG A 15 -1.38 12.02 -1.92
C ARG A 15 -2.48 10.97 -1.83
N VAL A 16 -3.56 11.29 -1.14
CA VAL A 16 -4.68 10.36 -0.92
C VAL A 16 -5.90 10.88 -1.65
N VAL A 17 -6.53 10.01 -2.44
CA VAL A 17 -7.73 10.32 -3.21
C VAL A 17 -8.86 9.40 -2.75
N ALA A 18 -10.03 9.97 -2.54
CA ALA A 18 -11.23 9.24 -2.15
C ALA A 18 -12.43 9.65 -2.99
N SER A 19 -13.32 8.69 -3.24
CA SER A 19 -14.69 8.96 -3.64
C SER A 19 -15.56 9.01 -2.39
N ASP A 20 -16.85 9.21 -2.56
CA ASP A 20 -17.79 9.14 -1.44
C ASP A 20 -17.98 7.70 -0.93
N ALA A 21 -17.50 6.71 -1.68
CA ALA A 21 -17.59 5.29 -1.31
C ALA A 21 -16.35 4.78 -0.58
N GLY A 22 -15.19 5.38 -0.79
CA GLY A 22 -13.95 4.89 -0.16
C GLY A 22 -12.68 5.47 -0.76
N ILE A 23 -11.55 4.98 -0.27
CA ILE A 23 -10.23 5.38 -0.75
C ILE A 23 -10.00 4.78 -2.15
N ARG A 24 -9.62 5.64 -3.09
CA ARG A 24 -9.34 5.26 -4.48
C ARG A 24 -7.87 5.08 -4.76
N GLU A 25 -7.01 5.92 -4.18
CA GLU A 25 -5.59 5.93 -4.48
C GLU A 25 -4.79 6.54 -3.34
N ILE A 26 -3.66 5.93 -3.06
CA ILE A 26 -2.60 6.52 -2.22
C ILE A 26 -1.35 6.56 -3.07
N ARG A 27 -0.85 7.77 -3.33
CA ARG A 27 0.30 7.96 -4.18
C ARG A 27 1.52 8.26 -3.32
N MET A 28 2.56 7.44 -3.50
CA MET A 28 3.82 7.58 -2.78
C MET A 28 4.64 8.73 -3.34
N PRO A 29 5.55 9.34 -2.55
CA PRO A 29 6.39 10.44 -3.00
C PRO A 29 7.58 9.91 -3.85
N LEU A 30 7.26 9.26 -4.96
CA LEU A 30 8.23 8.64 -5.85
C LEU A 30 8.05 9.21 -7.26
N PRO A 31 9.13 9.24 -8.06
CA PRO A 31 9.00 9.59 -9.47
C PRO A 31 8.02 8.62 -10.13
N ASP A 32 6.94 9.15 -10.64
CA ASP A 32 5.92 8.37 -11.30
C ASP A 32 5.51 9.11 -12.57
N ARG A 33 5.53 8.39 -13.68
CA ARG A 33 5.19 8.94 -14.99
C ARG A 33 3.68 8.92 -15.23
N SER A 34 2.93 8.25 -14.39
CA SER A 34 1.49 8.21 -14.55
C SER A 34 0.88 9.57 -14.18
N ILE A 35 -0.21 9.90 -14.84
CA ILE A 35 -0.95 11.13 -14.55
C ILE A 35 -1.70 10.94 -13.23
N PRO A 36 -1.55 11.87 -12.27
CA PRO A 36 -2.32 11.80 -11.04
C PRO A 36 -3.82 11.82 -11.33
N MET A 37 -4.56 11.03 -10.57
CA MET A 37 -6.02 11.01 -10.66
C MET A 37 -6.59 12.39 -10.36
N PRO A 38 -7.37 12.99 -11.29
CA PRO A 38 -7.94 14.31 -11.05
C PRO A 38 -8.88 14.29 -9.85
N ALA A 39 -8.69 15.21 -8.92
CA ALA A 39 -9.50 15.28 -7.71
C ALA A 39 -9.46 16.69 -7.13
N ALA A 40 -10.56 17.11 -6.52
CA ALA A 40 -10.65 18.40 -5.84
C ALA A 40 -10.01 18.31 -4.46
N GLU A 41 -9.22 19.31 -4.09
CA GLU A 41 -8.65 19.36 -2.77
C GLU A 41 -9.75 19.53 -1.73
N ASN A 42 -9.85 18.57 -0.82
CA ASN A 42 -10.91 18.58 0.20
C ASN A 42 -10.44 17.79 1.43
N PRO A 43 -9.53 18.36 2.24
CA PRO A 43 -8.99 17.65 3.41
C PRO A 43 -10.06 17.37 4.48
N ASP A 44 -11.19 18.05 4.42
CA ASP A 44 -12.26 17.87 5.39
C ASP A 44 -13.25 16.77 5.02
N HIS A 45 -13.10 16.15 3.84
CA HIS A 45 -13.94 15.02 3.48
C HIS A 45 -13.83 13.92 4.54
N PRO A 46 -14.94 13.37 5.04
CA PRO A 46 -14.91 12.44 6.17
C PRO A 46 -13.97 11.23 5.97
N ILE A 47 -13.96 10.65 4.77
CA ILE A 47 -13.10 9.51 4.46
C ILE A 47 -11.63 9.94 4.48
N LEU A 48 -11.30 11.12 3.95
CA LEU A 48 -9.93 11.63 3.94
C LEU A 48 -9.45 12.02 5.33
N LYS A 49 -10.31 12.58 6.17
CA LYS A 49 -9.95 12.88 7.56
C LYS A 49 -9.65 11.60 8.32
N ASN A 50 -10.48 10.57 8.14
CA ASN A 50 -10.27 9.28 8.78
C ASN A 50 -8.98 8.62 8.27
N ALA A 51 -8.70 8.71 6.98
CA ALA A 51 -7.45 8.21 6.40
C ALA A 51 -6.24 8.94 6.99
N HIS A 52 -6.31 10.26 7.11
CA HIS A 52 -5.27 11.06 7.72
C HIS A 52 -4.98 10.59 9.15
N ASP A 53 -6.02 10.45 9.96
CA ASP A 53 -5.87 10.07 11.36
C ASP A 53 -5.28 8.66 11.48
N GLN A 54 -5.76 7.71 10.68
CA GLN A 54 -5.28 6.33 10.76
C GLN A 54 -3.86 6.17 10.23
N LEU A 55 -3.50 6.86 9.16
CA LEU A 55 -2.13 6.85 8.67
C LEU A 55 -1.18 7.50 9.68
N ASP A 56 -1.58 8.59 10.29
CA ASP A 56 -0.79 9.25 11.32
C ASP A 56 -0.56 8.31 12.51
N GLU A 57 -1.61 7.64 12.99
CA GLU A 57 -1.50 6.63 14.05
C GLU A 57 -0.58 5.48 13.65
N TYR A 58 -0.69 5.02 12.40
CA TYR A 58 0.17 3.95 11.89
C TYR A 58 1.65 4.36 11.95
N PHE A 59 1.98 5.54 11.44
CA PHE A 59 3.37 6.01 11.42
C PHE A 59 3.91 6.32 12.83
N ARG A 60 3.06 6.57 13.78
CA ARG A 60 3.45 6.72 15.19
C ARG A 60 3.56 5.39 15.93
N GLY A 61 3.29 4.28 15.28
CA GLY A 61 3.33 2.95 15.89
C GLY A 61 2.11 2.63 16.77
N GLU A 62 1.05 3.41 16.64
CA GLU A 62 -0.16 3.26 17.45
C GLU A 62 -1.25 2.43 16.79
N ARG A 63 -1.14 2.18 15.48
CA ARG A 63 -2.15 1.44 14.73
C ARG A 63 -1.50 0.34 13.91
N ARG A 64 -2.09 -0.86 13.96
CA ARG A 64 -1.59 -2.03 13.23
C ARG A 64 -2.49 -2.48 12.08
N ALA A 65 -3.76 -2.08 12.10
CA ALA A 65 -4.72 -2.43 11.05
C ALA A 65 -5.54 -1.19 10.70
N PHE A 66 -5.94 -1.10 9.43
CA PHE A 66 -6.74 0.01 8.94
C PHE A 66 -8.21 -0.37 8.89
N ASP A 67 -9.07 0.58 9.22
CA ASP A 67 -10.51 0.46 9.11
C ASP A 67 -11.01 1.60 8.20
N LEU A 68 -10.74 1.44 6.91
CA LEU A 68 -11.07 2.43 5.89
C LEU A 68 -11.83 1.76 4.76
N PRO A 69 -12.93 2.35 4.29
CA PRO A 69 -13.58 1.83 3.10
C PRO A 69 -12.68 2.04 1.88
N LEU A 70 -12.64 1.05 1.00
CA LEU A 70 -11.86 1.10 -0.23
C LEU A 70 -12.81 1.10 -1.42
N ASP A 71 -12.48 1.94 -2.41
CA ASP A 71 -13.21 2.02 -3.67
C ASP A 71 -12.20 1.87 -4.80
N VAL A 72 -11.59 0.69 -4.88
CA VAL A 72 -10.52 0.39 -5.83
C VAL A 72 -11.07 -0.40 -7.01
N GLU A 73 -10.47 -0.20 -8.17
CA GLU A 73 -10.80 -0.89 -9.40
C GLU A 73 -9.61 -1.72 -9.87
N GLY A 74 -9.89 -2.89 -10.41
CA GLY A 74 -8.87 -3.77 -10.95
C GLY A 74 -9.50 -4.99 -11.59
N THR A 75 -8.67 -5.83 -12.21
CA THR A 75 -9.11 -7.12 -12.72
C THR A 75 -9.48 -8.04 -11.57
N ASP A 76 -10.21 -9.11 -11.87
CA ASP A 76 -10.55 -10.11 -10.84
C ASP A 76 -9.31 -10.67 -10.17
N PHE A 77 -8.25 -10.93 -10.95
CA PHE A 77 -6.99 -11.40 -10.42
C PHE A 77 -6.33 -10.37 -9.50
N GLN A 78 -6.28 -9.10 -9.90
CA GLN A 78 -5.72 -8.03 -9.07
C GLN A 78 -6.49 -7.89 -7.78
N LEU A 79 -7.82 -7.88 -7.84
CA LEU A 79 -8.64 -7.78 -6.65
C LEU A 79 -8.42 -8.96 -5.70
N ALA A 80 -8.25 -10.17 -6.24
CA ALA A 80 -7.95 -11.34 -5.43
C ALA A 80 -6.57 -11.22 -4.75
N VAL A 81 -5.55 -10.74 -5.46
CA VAL A 81 -4.23 -10.53 -4.90
C VAL A 81 -4.28 -9.46 -3.80
N TRP A 82 -4.90 -8.32 -4.07
CA TRP A 82 -4.99 -7.24 -3.08
C TRP A 82 -5.78 -7.66 -1.84
N GLY A 83 -6.84 -8.43 -2.01
CA GLY A 83 -7.60 -8.99 -0.89
C GLY A 83 -6.77 -9.94 -0.04
N ALA A 84 -5.93 -10.76 -0.67
CA ALA A 84 -5.03 -11.66 0.04
C ALA A 84 -3.91 -10.92 0.78
N LEU A 85 -3.46 -9.78 0.26
CA LEU A 85 -2.46 -8.94 0.94
C LEU A 85 -2.95 -8.45 2.29
N VAL A 86 -4.21 -8.10 2.39
CA VAL A 86 -4.80 -7.58 3.64
C VAL A 86 -4.70 -8.62 4.77
N ASP A 87 -4.66 -9.91 4.43
CA ASP A 87 -4.56 -10.99 5.40
C ASP A 87 -3.14 -11.22 5.94
N ILE A 88 -2.12 -10.56 5.38
CA ILE A 88 -0.77 -10.65 5.91
C ILE A 88 -0.68 -9.80 7.18
N PRO A 89 -0.39 -10.40 8.34
CA PRO A 89 -0.42 -9.66 9.61
C PRO A 89 0.66 -8.57 9.68
N TYR A 90 0.37 -7.55 10.46
CA TYR A 90 1.35 -6.53 10.82
C TYR A 90 2.60 -7.21 11.42
N GLY A 91 3.76 -6.82 10.94
CA GLY A 91 5.03 -7.38 11.40
C GLY A 91 5.44 -8.68 10.72
N ALA A 92 4.60 -9.23 9.85
CA ALA A 92 4.91 -10.44 9.10
C ALA A 92 5.24 -10.13 7.64
N THR A 93 5.94 -11.06 6.99
CA THR A 93 6.22 -10.99 5.56
C THR A 93 5.86 -12.33 4.92
N GLU A 94 5.65 -12.30 3.61
CA GLU A 94 5.29 -13.48 2.83
C GLU A 94 6.01 -13.40 1.48
N SER A 95 6.38 -14.55 0.93
CA SER A 95 7.00 -14.58 -0.38
C SER A 95 5.95 -14.47 -1.50
N TYR A 96 6.37 -14.07 -2.70
CA TYR A 96 5.47 -14.05 -3.86
C TYR A 96 4.94 -15.44 -4.18
N GLY A 97 5.75 -16.49 -3.99
CA GLY A 97 5.30 -17.87 -4.18
C GLY A 97 4.23 -18.30 -3.20
N GLU A 98 4.39 -17.95 -1.94
CA GLU A 98 3.40 -18.25 -0.91
C GLU A 98 2.09 -17.50 -1.18
N LEU A 99 2.17 -16.25 -1.58
CA LEU A 99 1.00 -15.46 -1.94
C LEU A 99 0.29 -16.07 -3.16
N ALA A 100 1.06 -16.52 -4.17
CA ALA A 100 0.50 -17.18 -5.34
C ALA A 100 -0.30 -18.45 -4.96
N GLN A 101 0.22 -19.24 -4.03
CA GLN A 101 -0.49 -20.41 -3.52
C GLN A 101 -1.80 -20.03 -2.85
N ARG A 102 -1.78 -18.97 -2.02
CA ARG A 102 -2.98 -18.53 -1.30
C ARG A 102 -4.08 -18.01 -2.21
N VAL A 103 -3.73 -17.42 -3.35
CA VAL A 103 -4.74 -16.97 -4.32
C VAL A 103 -5.15 -18.07 -5.31
N GLY A 104 -4.70 -19.31 -5.08
CA GLY A 104 -5.08 -20.45 -5.91
C GLY A 104 -4.38 -20.50 -7.25
N ARG A 105 -3.24 -19.84 -7.37
CA ARG A 105 -2.44 -19.79 -8.60
C ARG A 105 -0.99 -20.21 -8.34
N PRO A 106 -0.73 -21.45 -7.84
CA PRO A 106 0.64 -21.89 -7.60
C PRO A 106 1.45 -21.79 -8.90
N GLY A 107 2.67 -21.29 -8.78
CA GLY A 107 3.51 -21.04 -9.97
C GLY A 107 3.31 -19.68 -10.62
N ALA A 108 2.35 -18.87 -10.18
CA ALA A 108 2.08 -17.55 -10.76
C ALA A 108 2.78 -16.41 -9.99
N ALA A 109 3.94 -16.68 -9.38
CA ALA A 109 4.63 -15.67 -8.56
C ALA A 109 4.92 -14.37 -9.31
N ARG A 110 5.28 -14.47 -10.60
CA ARG A 110 5.55 -13.29 -11.42
C ARG A 110 4.29 -12.45 -11.66
N ALA A 111 3.17 -13.10 -11.99
CA ALA A 111 1.90 -12.40 -12.18
C ALA A 111 1.41 -11.76 -10.89
N VAL A 112 1.58 -12.46 -9.77
CA VAL A 112 1.27 -11.94 -8.44
C VAL A 112 2.14 -10.73 -8.13
N GLY A 113 3.43 -10.79 -8.45
CA GLY A 113 4.35 -9.66 -8.30
C GLY A 113 3.90 -8.44 -9.10
N GLY A 114 3.42 -8.65 -10.32
CA GLY A 114 2.87 -7.57 -11.14
C GLY A 114 1.64 -6.93 -10.53
N ALA A 115 0.70 -7.75 -10.04
CA ALA A 115 -0.49 -7.26 -9.37
C ALA A 115 -0.14 -6.53 -8.07
N ASN A 116 0.81 -7.07 -7.31
CA ASN A 116 1.31 -6.44 -6.09
C ASN A 116 1.86 -5.03 -6.36
N GLY A 117 2.64 -4.89 -7.43
CA GLY A 117 3.21 -3.61 -7.82
C GLY A 117 2.20 -2.59 -8.34
N ARG A 118 0.99 -3.03 -8.68
CA ARG A 118 -0.09 -2.17 -9.18
C ARG A 118 -1.14 -1.83 -8.13
N ASN A 119 -0.89 -2.20 -6.88
CA ASN A 119 -1.77 -1.86 -5.77
C ASN A 119 -2.00 -0.33 -5.71
N PRO A 120 -3.25 0.13 -5.85
CA PRO A 120 -3.52 1.56 -5.87
C PRO A 120 -3.51 2.22 -4.49
N VAL A 121 -3.54 1.44 -3.41
CA VAL A 121 -3.65 1.96 -2.04
C VAL A 121 -2.59 1.33 -1.13
N PRO A 122 -1.30 1.56 -1.42
CA PRO A 122 -0.22 0.99 -0.61
C PRO A 122 -0.34 1.39 0.85
N ILE A 123 0.29 0.65 1.73
CA ILE A 123 0.24 0.77 3.18
C ILE A 123 -1.08 0.26 3.74
N VAL A 124 -2.22 0.79 3.31
CA VAL A 124 -3.55 0.30 3.71
C VAL A 124 -3.76 -1.13 3.23
N VAL A 125 -3.44 -1.39 1.95
CA VAL A 125 -3.30 -2.75 1.42
C VAL A 125 -1.80 -3.03 1.41
N PRO A 126 -1.30 -3.92 2.28
CA PRO A 126 0.11 -3.96 2.64
C PRO A 126 1.00 -4.72 1.64
N CYS A 127 1.12 -4.19 0.43
CA CYS A 127 1.97 -4.80 -0.60
C CYS A 127 3.45 -4.81 -0.20
N HIS A 128 3.86 -3.98 0.75
CA HIS A 128 5.23 -3.97 1.27
C HIS A 128 5.57 -5.25 2.06
N ARG A 129 4.58 -6.02 2.49
CA ARG A 129 4.79 -7.26 3.25
C ARG A 129 5.12 -8.47 2.38
N VAL A 130 5.22 -8.29 1.07
CA VAL A 130 5.60 -9.37 0.16
C VAL A 130 7.04 -9.15 -0.30
N ILE A 131 7.86 -10.18 -0.13
CA ILE A 131 9.30 -10.14 -0.42
C ILE A 131 9.68 -11.30 -1.32
N GLY A 132 10.90 -11.26 -1.90
CA GLY A 132 11.43 -12.38 -2.68
C GLY A 132 11.64 -13.61 -1.82
N ALA A 133 11.66 -14.80 -2.43
CA ALA A 133 11.78 -16.08 -1.73
C ALA A 133 13.03 -16.20 -0.88
N SER A 134 14.10 -15.49 -1.24
CA SER A 134 15.36 -15.46 -0.47
C SER A 134 15.41 -14.31 0.53
N GLY A 135 14.31 -13.62 0.79
CA GLY A 135 14.29 -12.41 1.60
C GLY A 135 14.70 -11.16 0.85
N ALA A 136 14.87 -11.24 -0.47
CA ALA A 136 15.30 -10.10 -1.26
C ALA A 136 14.21 -9.02 -1.30
N MET A 137 14.63 -7.77 -1.15
CA MET A 137 13.76 -6.62 -1.34
C MET A 137 13.57 -6.39 -2.83
N VAL A 138 12.45 -6.86 -3.36
CA VAL A 138 12.09 -6.63 -4.75
C VAL A 138 11.13 -5.43 -4.78
N GLY A 139 11.28 -4.59 -5.78
CA GLY A 139 10.70 -3.27 -5.90
C GLY A 139 9.36 -3.01 -5.26
N TYR A 140 9.24 -1.84 -4.67
CA TYR A 140 8.00 -1.30 -4.13
C TYR A 140 7.62 -0.12 -5.03
N SER A 141 6.44 -0.19 -5.64
CA SER A 141 6.03 0.77 -6.68
C SER A 141 7.04 0.86 -7.83
N GLY A 142 7.56 -0.31 -8.24
CA GLY A 142 8.55 -0.42 -9.30
C GLY A 142 9.97 -0.63 -8.76
N PRO A 143 10.96 -0.77 -9.66
CA PRO A 143 12.33 -1.16 -9.29
C PRO A 143 13.22 0.00 -8.83
N SER A 144 12.67 1.15 -8.46
CA SER A 144 13.46 2.32 -8.04
C SER A 144 14.07 2.13 -6.66
N GLU A 145 15.24 2.71 -6.42
CA GLU A 145 15.88 2.68 -5.11
C GLU A 145 15.02 3.35 -4.05
N GLY A 146 14.31 4.43 -4.41
CA GLY A 146 13.40 5.12 -3.50
C GLY A 146 12.25 4.22 -3.05
N GLY A 147 11.70 3.41 -3.96
CA GLY A 147 10.66 2.46 -3.63
C GLY A 147 11.14 1.37 -2.69
N ILE A 148 12.35 0.85 -2.92
CA ILE A 148 12.96 -0.16 -2.05
C ILE A 148 13.24 0.43 -0.66
N ALA A 149 13.71 1.66 -0.59
CA ALA A 149 13.98 2.32 0.68
C ALA A 149 12.70 2.48 1.52
N ILE A 150 11.60 2.88 0.90
CA ILE A 150 10.31 3.01 1.58
C ILE A 150 9.83 1.64 2.08
N LYS A 151 9.92 0.62 1.23
CA LYS A 151 9.53 -0.74 1.59
C LYS A 151 10.32 -1.24 2.81
N ARG A 152 11.63 -1.03 2.83
CA ARG A 152 12.47 -1.38 3.98
C ARG A 152 12.04 -0.63 5.23
N TRP A 153 11.77 0.65 5.09
CA TRP A 153 11.35 1.47 6.22
C TRP A 153 10.06 0.93 6.83
N LEU A 154 9.07 0.60 5.99
CA LEU A 154 7.78 0.09 6.45
C LEU A 154 7.94 -1.26 7.15
N ILE A 155 8.72 -2.19 6.57
CA ILE A 155 8.95 -3.50 7.17
C ILE A 155 9.64 -3.36 8.52
N ARG A 156 10.66 -2.51 8.60
CA ARG A 156 11.39 -2.27 9.84
C ARG A 156 10.49 -1.63 10.89
N HIS A 157 9.70 -0.67 10.48
CA HIS A 157 8.73 0.00 11.36
C HIS A 157 7.75 -1.02 11.98
N GLU A 158 7.24 -1.93 11.16
CA GLU A 158 6.28 -2.93 11.62
C GLU A 158 6.92 -4.05 12.44
N SER A 159 8.21 -4.28 12.30
CA SER A 159 8.89 -5.30 13.08
C SER A 159 9.26 -4.85 14.50
N GLY A 160 8.88 -3.62 14.88
CA GLY A 160 9.24 -3.05 16.18
C GLY A 160 10.69 -2.61 16.26
N GLY A 161 11.41 -2.65 15.14
CA GLY A 161 12.76 -2.12 15.08
C GLY A 161 12.74 -0.61 15.21
N THR A 162 13.76 -0.07 15.90
CA THR A 162 13.93 1.36 15.93
C THR A 162 14.22 1.83 14.51
N THR A 163 13.50 2.83 14.09
CA THR A 163 13.66 3.43 12.75
C THR A 163 14.84 4.39 12.69
N ALA A 164 15.72 4.23 13.61
CA ALA A 164 16.93 5.03 13.64
C ALA A 164 17.88 4.65 12.52
#